data_7444469387b972bc5cef07e921e8ccae
#
_entry.id   7444469387b972bc5cef07e921e8ccae
#
_cell.length_a   1.000
_cell.length_b   1.000
_cell.length_c   1.000
_cell.angle_alpha   90.00
_cell.angle_beta   90.00
_cell.angle_gamma   90.00
#
_symmetry.space_group_name_H-M   'P 1'
#
loop_
_entity.id
_entity.type
_entity.pdbx_description
1 polymer ?
#
loop_
_entity_poly.entity_id
_entity_poly.type
_entity_poly.pdbx_seq_one_letter_code
_entity_poly.pdbx_strand_id
1 'polypeptide(L)'
;MSKNCGWSVVLFLILLCASTSLAKNNDDLVILKNGDRLTGEIKGLQRGELKLKADYMAEAVRVDWAKVERIESRSTFMISLVNGKLFTNVMRLLPANSNEIANFMIGPADNSFRVPQAEVIRIIPIEPGFWKRLEGSVDFGFSYTSGNDQYQTQLVATTIYRTGTHSLTTTIDSDFSGQPDGDSSTRKQLTFDYRNQLTPRFFVGGIFDLLQSDQQSLKLRTSAGGLIGRNLHQSERSRLSIFGGIVATRENYSAAIGIPKGTNADALAGLDFNTFRFKTTDIRSGFRLFPSLTTPGRMRLQATSDLHIKVVKDLYWGFHFYENFDSKPPVRAGKNDLSLSASLGWKF
;
A
#
# COMPACT_ATOMS: atom_id res chain seq x y z
N MET A 1 6.16 32.73 -27.14
CA MET A 1 4.78 32.32 -27.40
C MET A 1 4.60 30.93 -26.90
N SER A 2 3.66 30.82 -25.97
CA SER A 2 2.90 29.64 -25.52
C SER A 2 3.66 28.54 -24.74
N LYS A 3 3.77 28.71 -23.41
CA LYS A 3 4.07 27.65 -22.43
C LYS A 3 2.96 27.54 -21.36
N ASN A 4 1.69 27.50 -21.75
CA ASN A 4 0.56 27.49 -20.79
C ASN A 4 -0.40 26.30 -20.97
N CYS A 5 0.09 25.10 -21.35
CA CYS A 5 -0.80 23.93 -21.55
C CYS A 5 -0.76 22.85 -20.44
N GLY A 6 0.11 22.98 -19.44
CA GLY A 6 0.27 21.95 -18.38
C GLY A 6 -0.66 22.07 -17.18
N TRP A 7 -1.17 23.25 -16.89
CA TRP A 7 -1.95 23.49 -15.65
C TRP A 7 -3.43 23.19 -15.76
N SER A 8 -3.99 23.19 -16.98
CA SER A 8 -5.41 22.94 -17.21
C SER A 8 -5.82 21.47 -17.03
N VAL A 9 -4.91 20.53 -17.21
CA VAL A 9 -5.20 19.09 -17.06
C VAL A 9 -5.23 18.67 -15.58
N VAL A 10 -4.44 19.30 -14.73
CA VAL A 10 -4.41 19.01 -13.29
C VAL A 10 -5.67 19.54 -12.60
N LEU A 11 -6.20 20.70 -13.03
CA LEU A 11 -7.42 21.27 -12.46
C LEU A 11 -8.69 20.48 -12.86
N PHE A 12 -8.70 19.83 -14.01
CA PHE A 12 -9.84 19.06 -14.49
C PHE A 12 -10.02 17.71 -13.77
N LEU A 13 -8.94 17.15 -13.23
CA LEU A 13 -8.98 15.89 -12.45
C LEU A 13 -9.53 16.08 -11.02
N ILE A 14 -9.53 17.29 -10.48
CA ILE A 14 -10.00 17.58 -9.11
C ILE A 14 -11.53 17.81 -9.06
N LEU A 15 -12.16 18.14 -10.17
CA LEU A 15 -13.60 18.51 -10.20
C LEU A 15 -14.57 17.34 -10.39
N LEU A 16 -14.11 16.10 -10.54
CA LEU A 16 -14.99 14.93 -10.80
C LEU A 16 -15.42 14.15 -9.55
N CYS A 17 -15.20 14.66 -8.34
CA CYS A 17 -15.48 13.94 -7.09
C CYS A 17 -16.76 14.32 -6.35
N ALA A 18 -17.78 14.89 -7.02
CA ALA A 18 -19.08 15.12 -6.39
C ALA A 18 -20.06 13.99 -6.75
N SER A 19 -19.94 12.84 -6.10
CA SER A 19 -20.91 11.75 -6.18
C SER A 19 -21.87 11.82 -5.00
N THR A 20 -23.15 12.00 -5.25
CA THR A 20 -24.23 11.92 -4.27
C THR A 20 -24.31 10.52 -3.66
N SER A 21 -24.03 10.42 -2.39
CA SER A 21 -24.18 9.20 -1.59
C SER A 21 -25.68 9.00 -1.28
N LEU A 22 -26.30 8.00 -1.89
CA LEU A 22 -27.58 7.47 -1.43
C LEU A 22 -27.32 6.73 -0.10
N ALA A 23 -27.89 7.22 0.97
CA ALA A 23 -27.81 6.61 2.30
C ALA A 23 -28.44 5.20 2.26
N LYS A 24 -27.64 4.18 2.43
CA LYS A 24 -28.06 2.81 2.67
C LYS A 24 -28.15 2.61 4.19
N ASN A 25 -29.38 2.59 4.71
CA ASN A 25 -29.65 2.36 6.12
C ASN A 25 -29.36 0.88 6.46
N ASN A 26 -28.13 0.54 6.77
CA ASN A 26 -27.73 -0.74 7.32
C ASN A 26 -27.07 -0.48 8.67
N ASP A 27 -27.90 -0.37 9.71
CA ASP A 27 -27.40 -0.20 11.06
C ASP A 27 -26.88 -1.54 11.58
N ASP A 28 -25.56 -1.67 11.63
CA ASP A 28 -24.90 -2.76 12.34
C ASP A 28 -24.93 -2.45 13.84
N LEU A 29 -25.10 -3.48 14.66
CA LEU A 29 -25.07 -3.38 16.13
C LEU A 29 -23.76 -3.99 16.64
N VAL A 30 -23.01 -3.20 17.41
CA VAL A 30 -21.80 -3.62 18.12
C VAL A 30 -22.00 -3.43 19.63
N ILE A 31 -21.88 -4.49 20.41
CA ILE A 31 -21.96 -4.47 21.88
C ILE A 31 -20.56 -4.69 22.44
N LEU A 32 -20.15 -3.87 23.39
CA LEU A 32 -18.86 -3.96 24.04
C LEU A 32 -18.97 -4.75 25.36
N LYS A 33 -17.85 -5.29 25.83
CA LYS A 33 -17.77 -6.04 27.09
C LYS A 33 -18.16 -5.24 28.34
N ASN A 34 -18.17 -3.91 28.25
CA ASN A 34 -18.67 -3.01 29.31
C ASN A 34 -20.20 -2.76 29.22
N GLY A 35 -20.88 -3.37 28.24
CA GLY A 35 -22.31 -3.21 28.02
C GLY A 35 -22.70 -2.06 27.08
N ASP A 36 -21.76 -1.22 26.63
CA ASP A 36 -22.05 -0.15 25.69
C ASP A 36 -22.54 -0.70 24.35
N ARG A 37 -23.52 -0.02 23.76
CA ARG A 37 -24.12 -0.37 22.46
C ARG A 37 -23.80 0.73 21.45
N LEU A 38 -23.19 0.34 20.36
CA LEU A 38 -22.87 1.22 19.24
C LEU A 38 -23.67 0.76 18.03
N THR A 39 -24.45 1.68 17.45
CA THR A 39 -25.21 1.45 16.23
C THR A 39 -24.62 2.29 15.12
N GLY A 40 -24.40 1.70 13.94
CA GLY A 40 -23.84 2.38 12.78
C GLY A 40 -23.29 1.37 11.78
N GLU A 41 -22.69 1.85 10.72
CA GLU A 41 -22.09 1.04 9.66
C GLU A 41 -20.67 0.60 10.04
N ILE A 42 -20.42 -0.70 10.01
CA ILE A 42 -19.07 -1.27 10.20
C ILE A 42 -18.23 -0.95 8.96
N LYS A 43 -17.23 -0.07 9.11
CA LYS A 43 -16.27 0.31 8.05
C LYS A 43 -15.11 -0.66 7.91
N GLY A 44 -14.98 -1.62 8.83
CA GLY A 44 -14.01 -2.70 8.77
C GLY A 44 -13.27 -2.97 10.07
N LEU A 45 -12.55 -4.07 10.10
CA LEU A 45 -11.59 -4.45 11.14
C LEU A 45 -10.20 -4.51 10.54
N GLN A 46 -9.28 -3.75 11.09
CA GLN A 46 -7.86 -3.79 10.72
C GLN A 46 -7.01 -3.47 11.95
N ARG A 47 -5.88 -4.15 12.10
CA ARG A 47 -4.92 -3.88 13.18
C ARG A 47 -5.51 -4.02 14.59
N GLY A 48 -6.47 -4.92 14.77
CA GLY A 48 -7.16 -5.09 16.04
C GLY A 48 -8.11 -3.95 16.40
N GLU A 49 -8.45 -3.06 15.47
CA GLU A 49 -9.42 -1.98 15.65
C GLU A 49 -10.61 -2.16 14.70
N LEU A 50 -11.81 -2.25 15.26
CA LEU A 50 -13.08 -2.21 14.54
C LEU A 50 -13.47 -0.74 14.33
N LYS A 51 -13.68 -0.32 13.09
CA LYS A 51 -14.18 1.01 12.73
C LYS A 51 -15.68 0.96 12.54
N LEU A 52 -16.40 1.81 13.23
CA LEU A 52 -17.85 1.99 13.12
C LEU A 52 -18.18 3.46 12.87
N LYS A 53 -19.11 3.76 11.98
CA LYS A 53 -19.58 5.11 11.68
C LYS A 53 -21.10 5.14 11.65
N ALA A 54 -21.73 5.95 12.48
CA ALA A 54 -23.14 6.31 12.39
C ALA A 54 -23.32 7.68 11.69
N ASP A 55 -24.52 7.96 11.19
CA ASP A 55 -24.80 9.18 10.44
C ASP A 55 -24.59 10.46 11.26
N TYR A 56 -24.81 10.39 12.57
CA TYR A 56 -24.57 11.49 13.50
C TYR A 56 -23.12 11.66 13.95
N MET A 57 -22.23 10.74 13.55
CA MET A 57 -20.81 10.82 13.88
C MET A 57 -20.05 11.59 12.80
N ALA A 58 -19.28 12.61 13.19
CA ALA A 58 -18.41 13.33 12.27
C ALA A 58 -17.35 12.42 11.66
N GLU A 59 -16.82 11.47 12.48
CA GLU A 59 -15.78 10.50 12.10
C GLU A 59 -16.14 9.09 12.58
N ALA A 60 -15.52 8.07 11.96
CA ALA A 60 -15.66 6.71 12.41
C ALA A 60 -15.00 6.50 13.78
N VAL A 61 -15.72 5.92 14.72
CA VAL A 61 -15.18 5.50 16.01
C VAL A 61 -14.34 4.23 15.83
N ARG A 62 -13.20 4.18 16.51
CA ARG A 62 -12.31 3.00 16.55
C ARG A 62 -12.52 2.28 17.87
N VAL A 63 -12.88 1.02 17.79
CA VAL A 63 -13.12 0.15 18.94
C VAL A 63 -12.06 -0.93 18.95
N ASP A 64 -11.41 -1.15 20.08
CA ASP A 64 -10.48 -2.26 20.28
C ASP A 64 -11.22 -3.60 20.07
N TRP A 65 -10.75 -4.42 19.12
CA TRP A 65 -11.37 -5.70 18.77
C TRP A 65 -11.53 -6.63 19.97
N ALA A 66 -10.55 -6.65 20.86
CA ALA A 66 -10.61 -7.48 22.08
C ALA A 66 -11.70 -7.04 23.08
N LYS A 67 -12.21 -5.82 22.96
CA LYS A 67 -13.30 -5.27 23.79
C LYS A 67 -14.68 -5.47 23.20
N VAL A 68 -14.78 -5.95 21.98
CA VAL A 68 -16.07 -6.26 21.33
C VAL A 68 -16.58 -7.58 21.89
N GLU A 69 -17.85 -7.61 22.32
CA GLU A 69 -18.52 -8.80 22.86
C GLU A 69 -19.46 -9.41 21.82
N ARG A 70 -20.23 -8.57 21.11
CA ARG A 70 -21.24 -9.00 20.17
C ARG A 70 -21.30 -8.12 18.95
N ILE A 71 -21.50 -8.72 17.78
CA ILE A 71 -21.78 -8.01 16.52
C ILE A 71 -23.00 -8.66 15.88
N GLU A 72 -23.90 -7.82 15.39
CA GLU A 72 -24.99 -8.20 14.50
C GLU A 72 -24.95 -7.32 13.26
N SER A 73 -24.81 -7.91 12.09
CA SER A 73 -24.81 -7.23 10.81
C SER A 73 -25.53 -8.04 9.76
N ARG A 74 -26.19 -7.33 8.85
CA ARG A 74 -26.80 -7.90 7.63
C ARG A 74 -25.96 -7.65 6.39
N SER A 75 -24.89 -6.90 6.53
CA SER A 75 -23.96 -6.58 5.43
C SER A 75 -23.06 -7.78 5.13
N THR A 76 -22.64 -7.88 3.88
CA THR A 76 -21.66 -8.89 3.48
C THR A 76 -20.25 -8.36 3.66
N PHE A 77 -19.40 -9.15 4.27
CA PHE A 77 -18.01 -8.81 4.53
C PHE A 77 -17.07 -9.86 3.96
N MET A 78 -15.90 -9.42 3.58
CA MET A 78 -14.74 -10.29 3.41
C MET A 78 -14.00 -10.39 4.74
N ILE A 79 -13.88 -11.59 5.26
CA ILE A 79 -13.29 -11.89 6.56
C ILE A 79 -12.03 -12.71 6.35
N SER A 80 -10.91 -12.24 6.87
CA SER A 80 -9.62 -12.92 6.80
C SER A 80 -9.22 -13.44 8.17
N LEU A 81 -8.76 -14.68 8.22
CA LEU A 81 -8.31 -15.34 9.44
C LEU A 81 -6.78 -15.39 9.51
N VAL A 82 -6.24 -15.59 10.72
CA VAL A 82 -4.81 -15.78 11.00
C VAL A 82 -4.21 -16.92 10.17
N ASN A 83 -4.95 -18.03 10.03
CA ASN A 83 -4.55 -19.17 9.19
C ASN A 83 -4.64 -18.84 7.69
N GLY A 84 -5.12 -17.63 7.36
CA GLY A 84 -5.25 -17.04 6.05
C GLY A 84 -6.47 -17.49 5.25
N LYS A 85 -7.40 -18.24 5.82
CA LYS A 85 -8.67 -18.51 5.17
C LYS A 85 -9.43 -17.21 4.95
N LEU A 86 -10.08 -17.10 3.79
CA LEU A 86 -10.92 -15.97 3.39
C LEU A 86 -12.36 -16.46 3.28
N PHE A 87 -13.25 -15.70 3.90
CA PHE A 87 -14.69 -15.92 3.79
C PHE A 87 -15.34 -14.64 3.25
N THR A 88 -16.35 -14.83 2.41
CA THR A 88 -17.18 -13.74 1.90
C THR A 88 -18.61 -14.03 2.29
N ASN A 89 -19.10 -13.44 3.39
CA ASN A 89 -20.45 -13.69 3.88
C ASN A 89 -20.89 -12.65 4.91
N VAL A 90 -22.14 -12.78 5.38
CA VAL A 90 -22.63 -12.07 6.57
C VAL A 90 -21.92 -12.58 7.81
N MET A 91 -21.84 -11.75 8.83
CA MET A 91 -21.13 -12.09 10.06
C MET A 91 -21.97 -11.81 11.31
N ARG A 92 -21.75 -12.62 12.35
CA ARG A 92 -22.27 -12.40 13.71
C ARG A 92 -21.19 -12.80 14.70
N LEU A 93 -20.97 -12.00 15.72
CA LEU A 93 -20.17 -12.37 16.88
C LEU A 93 -21.13 -12.62 18.03
N LEU A 94 -21.09 -13.81 18.61
CA LEU A 94 -21.90 -14.19 19.77
C LEU A 94 -21.07 -14.04 21.04
N PRO A 95 -21.69 -13.60 22.16
CA PRO A 95 -21.00 -13.50 23.44
C PRO A 95 -20.47 -14.87 23.87
N ALA A 96 -19.34 -14.88 24.55
CA ALA A 96 -18.84 -16.07 25.22
C ALA A 96 -19.76 -16.41 26.40
N ASN A 97 -20.23 -17.64 26.47
CA ASN A 97 -20.80 -18.17 27.70
C ASN A 97 -19.65 -18.39 28.69
N SER A 98 -19.96 -18.44 29.99
CA SER A 98 -18.99 -18.44 31.11
C SER A 98 -17.82 -19.44 31.00
N ASN A 99 -17.86 -20.38 30.08
CA ASN A 99 -16.80 -21.39 29.78
C ASN A 99 -16.42 -21.51 28.32
N GLU A 100 -16.92 -20.66 27.43
CA GLU A 100 -16.63 -20.72 25.98
C GLU A 100 -15.87 -19.48 25.50
N ILE A 101 -14.98 -19.70 24.54
CA ILE A 101 -14.31 -18.63 23.79
C ILE A 101 -15.34 -17.91 22.91
N ALA A 102 -15.28 -16.59 22.83
CA ALA A 102 -16.13 -15.79 21.94
C ALA A 102 -16.02 -16.32 20.50
N ASN A 103 -17.14 -16.76 19.95
CA ASN A 103 -17.21 -17.40 18.65
C ASN A 103 -17.75 -16.44 17.60
N PHE A 104 -16.99 -16.27 16.54
CA PHE A 104 -17.37 -15.51 15.35
C PHE A 104 -18.06 -16.45 14.35
N MET A 105 -19.32 -16.15 14.04
CA MET A 105 -20.13 -16.94 13.10
C MET A 105 -20.06 -16.29 11.72
N ILE A 106 -19.61 -17.04 10.72
CA ILE A 106 -19.50 -16.58 9.33
C ILE A 106 -20.47 -17.41 8.49
N GLY A 107 -21.45 -16.75 7.88
CA GLY A 107 -22.45 -17.40 7.04
C GLY A 107 -23.88 -17.21 7.52
N PRO A 108 -24.87 -17.66 6.70
CA PRO A 108 -26.27 -17.64 7.08
C PRO A 108 -26.50 -18.59 8.28
N ALA A 109 -27.60 -18.37 9.02
CA ALA A 109 -27.89 -19.08 10.27
C ALA A 109 -27.87 -20.63 10.12
N ASP A 110 -28.30 -21.12 8.97
CA ASP A 110 -28.45 -22.56 8.69
C ASP A 110 -27.12 -23.21 8.23
N ASN A 111 -26.12 -22.43 7.82
CA ASN A 111 -24.83 -22.95 7.35
C ASN A 111 -23.70 -21.99 7.72
N SER A 112 -23.41 -21.88 9.00
CA SER A 112 -22.40 -20.96 9.53
C SER A 112 -21.15 -21.70 10.02
N PHE A 113 -19.99 -21.10 9.77
CA PHE A 113 -18.70 -21.55 10.32
C PHE A 113 -18.44 -20.83 11.63
N ARG A 114 -18.05 -21.55 12.67
CA ARG A 114 -17.61 -21.00 13.95
C ARG A 114 -16.10 -20.81 13.93
N VAL A 115 -15.65 -19.63 14.31
CA VAL A 115 -14.23 -19.27 14.36
C VAL A 115 -13.98 -18.47 15.64
N PRO A 116 -12.91 -18.74 16.41
CA PRO A 116 -12.54 -17.91 17.54
C PRO A 116 -12.36 -16.45 17.12
N GLN A 117 -12.88 -15.50 17.90
CA GLN A 117 -12.74 -14.06 17.64
C GLN A 117 -11.27 -13.64 17.41
N ALA A 118 -10.34 -14.22 18.18
CA ALA A 118 -8.92 -13.95 18.10
C ALA A 118 -8.28 -14.38 16.76
N GLU A 119 -8.93 -15.27 16.01
CA GLU A 119 -8.44 -15.68 14.69
C GLU A 119 -8.85 -14.73 13.57
N VAL A 120 -9.82 -13.84 13.82
CA VAL A 120 -10.27 -12.84 12.82
C VAL A 120 -9.33 -11.66 12.82
N ILE A 121 -8.51 -11.55 11.77
CA ILE A 121 -7.50 -10.47 11.66
C ILE A 121 -7.98 -9.28 10.83
N ARG A 122 -8.98 -9.49 9.97
CA ARG A 122 -9.46 -8.45 9.07
C ARG A 122 -10.90 -8.68 8.66
N ILE A 123 -11.67 -7.60 8.66
CA ILE A 123 -13.04 -7.55 8.14
C ILE A 123 -13.08 -6.37 7.18
N ILE A 124 -13.54 -6.60 5.95
CA ILE A 124 -13.72 -5.57 4.93
C ILE A 124 -15.16 -5.64 4.46
N PRO A 125 -15.96 -4.57 4.56
CA PRO A 125 -17.28 -4.53 3.98
C PRO A 125 -17.20 -4.68 2.46
N ILE A 126 -18.05 -5.53 1.89
CA ILE A 126 -18.17 -5.68 0.45
C ILE A 126 -19.22 -4.70 -0.03
N GLU A 127 -18.76 -3.49 -0.30
CA GLU A 127 -19.61 -2.48 -0.89
C GLU A 127 -19.49 -2.52 -2.42
N PRO A 128 -20.61 -2.34 -3.15
CA PRO A 128 -20.56 -2.10 -4.58
C PRO A 128 -19.96 -0.72 -4.83
N GLY A 129 -18.90 -0.65 -5.62
CA GLY A 129 -18.27 0.60 -6.05
C GLY A 129 -16.74 0.57 -6.00
N PHE A 130 -16.13 1.09 -7.05
CA PHE A 130 -14.68 1.20 -7.19
C PHE A 130 -14.06 2.08 -6.11
N TRP A 131 -14.61 3.27 -5.89
CA TRP A 131 -14.06 4.29 -4.99
C TRP A 131 -14.05 3.87 -3.52
N LYS A 132 -15.02 3.07 -3.09
CA LYS A 132 -15.12 2.60 -1.70
C LYS A 132 -14.08 1.51 -1.36
N ARG A 133 -13.46 0.91 -2.40
CA ARG A 133 -12.41 -0.11 -2.28
C ARG A 133 -11.02 0.45 -2.49
N LEU A 134 -10.92 1.75 -2.75
CA LEU A 134 -9.67 2.45 -2.94
C LEU A 134 -9.20 3.03 -1.60
N GLU A 135 -8.04 2.61 -1.15
CA GLU A 135 -7.33 3.17 0.00
C GLU A 135 -6.07 3.84 -0.53
N GLY A 136 -5.63 4.93 0.08
CA GLY A 136 -4.41 5.55 -0.39
C GLY A 136 -3.79 6.54 0.57
N SER A 137 -2.65 7.07 0.14
CA SER A 137 -1.94 8.14 0.81
C SER A 137 -1.27 9.05 -0.21
N VAL A 138 -1.15 10.31 0.13
CA VAL A 138 -0.36 11.30 -0.61
C VAL A 138 0.56 11.99 0.37
N ASP A 139 1.84 11.99 0.08
CA ASP A 139 2.92 12.56 0.87
C ASP A 139 3.60 13.66 0.08
N PHE A 140 3.81 14.80 0.70
CA PHE A 140 4.57 15.92 0.13
C PHE A 140 5.68 16.33 1.07
N GLY A 141 6.91 16.31 0.57
CA GLY A 141 8.11 16.76 1.25
C GLY A 141 8.72 17.99 0.57
N PHE A 142 9.23 18.90 1.36
CA PHE A 142 10.01 20.05 0.90
C PHE A 142 11.16 20.32 1.85
N SER A 143 12.34 20.55 1.32
CA SER A 143 13.49 21.03 2.08
C SER A 143 14.22 22.15 1.33
N TYR A 144 14.81 23.08 2.08
CA TYR A 144 15.63 24.14 1.56
C TYR A 144 16.88 24.31 2.41
N THR A 145 18.03 24.40 1.78
CA THR A 145 19.33 24.61 2.44
C THR A 145 19.94 25.91 1.98
N SER A 146 19.98 26.89 2.87
CA SER A 146 20.44 28.28 2.55
C SER A 146 21.93 28.39 2.26
N GLY A 147 22.75 27.42 2.67
CA GLY A 147 24.21 27.50 2.47
C GLY A 147 24.66 27.37 1.02
N ASN A 148 23.88 26.76 0.17
CA ASN A 148 24.11 26.55 -1.26
C ASN A 148 22.85 26.76 -2.10
N ASP A 149 21.82 27.38 -1.54
CA ASP A 149 20.52 27.62 -2.16
C ASP A 149 19.85 26.34 -2.76
N GLN A 150 20.16 25.18 -2.18
CA GLN A 150 19.61 23.90 -2.63
C GLN A 150 18.18 23.72 -2.14
N TYR A 151 17.30 23.35 -3.04
CA TYR A 151 15.93 22.94 -2.71
C TYR A 151 15.66 21.53 -3.20
N GLN A 152 14.84 20.82 -2.45
CA GLN A 152 14.37 19.49 -2.79
C GLN A 152 12.86 19.40 -2.56
N THR A 153 12.15 18.80 -3.50
CA THR A 153 10.73 18.49 -3.38
C THR A 153 10.52 17.01 -3.62
N GLN A 154 9.62 16.42 -2.85
CA GLN A 154 9.22 15.04 -3.01
C GLN A 154 7.70 14.94 -3.02
N LEU A 155 7.17 14.09 -3.90
CA LEU A 155 5.77 13.68 -3.95
C LEU A 155 5.72 12.17 -4.01
N VAL A 156 5.10 11.54 -3.02
CA VAL A 156 4.80 10.10 -3.03
C VAL A 156 3.29 9.92 -2.94
N ALA A 157 2.70 9.21 -3.89
CA ALA A 157 1.29 8.86 -3.87
C ALA A 157 1.16 7.35 -4.01
N THR A 158 0.47 6.71 -3.05
CA THR A 158 0.22 5.28 -3.07
C THR A 158 -1.28 5.05 -3.05
N THR A 159 -1.78 4.25 -3.98
CA THR A 159 -3.18 3.78 -3.98
C THR A 159 -3.22 2.26 -3.97
N ILE A 160 -4.18 1.71 -3.25
CA ILE A 160 -4.38 0.28 -3.12
C ILE A 160 -5.85 -0.03 -3.37
N TYR A 161 -6.11 -0.69 -4.48
CA TYR A 161 -7.43 -1.24 -4.79
C TYR A 161 -7.47 -2.71 -4.38
N ARG A 162 -8.47 -3.09 -3.58
CA ARG A 162 -8.60 -4.47 -3.07
C ARG A 162 -9.99 -5.03 -3.32
N THR A 163 -9.99 -6.30 -3.77
CA THR A 163 -11.18 -7.15 -3.81
C THR A 163 -10.93 -8.39 -2.93
N GLY A 164 -11.82 -9.38 -2.98
CA GLY A 164 -11.72 -10.60 -2.18
C GLY A 164 -10.33 -11.26 -2.21
N THR A 165 -9.83 -11.54 -3.40
CA THR A 165 -8.55 -12.23 -3.62
C THR A 165 -7.51 -11.38 -4.32
N HIS A 166 -7.91 -10.29 -4.97
CA HIS A 166 -7.05 -9.45 -5.78
C HIS A 166 -6.67 -8.16 -5.08
N SER A 167 -5.43 -7.71 -5.26
CA SER A 167 -4.98 -6.37 -4.88
C SER A 167 -4.13 -5.78 -5.98
N LEU A 168 -4.35 -4.50 -6.26
CA LEU A 168 -3.50 -3.68 -7.12
C LEU A 168 -2.98 -2.52 -6.29
N THR A 169 -1.67 -2.45 -6.15
CA THR A 169 -0.99 -1.30 -5.54
C THR A 169 -0.36 -0.48 -6.64
N THR A 170 -0.66 0.81 -6.68
CA THR A 170 -0.02 1.77 -7.57
C THR A 170 0.74 2.78 -6.73
N THR A 171 2.01 2.98 -7.02
CA THR A 171 2.86 3.97 -6.36
C THR A 171 3.45 4.91 -7.39
N ILE A 172 3.30 6.19 -7.16
CA ILE A 172 3.96 7.28 -7.89
C ILE A 172 4.93 7.91 -6.91
N ASP A 173 6.18 8.04 -7.32
CA ASP A 173 7.24 8.66 -6.54
C ASP A 173 7.98 9.65 -7.45
N SER A 174 8.11 10.90 -7.01
CA SER A 174 8.77 11.97 -7.76
C SER A 174 9.59 12.82 -6.83
N ASP A 175 10.90 12.77 -7.03
CA ASP A 175 11.88 13.61 -6.34
C ASP A 175 12.49 14.59 -7.33
N PHE A 176 12.62 15.82 -6.89
CA PHE A 176 13.31 16.87 -7.62
C PHE A 176 14.24 17.61 -6.67
N SER A 177 15.50 17.77 -7.06
CA SER A 177 16.46 18.61 -6.36
C SER A 177 17.14 19.54 -7.34
N GLY A 178 17.42 20.78 -6.91
CA GLY A 178 18.06 21.77 -7.77
C GLY A 178 18.70 22.88 -6.97
N GLN A 179 19.59 23.62 -7.65
CA GLN A 179 20.22 24.84 -7.19
C GLN A 179 20.04 25.93 -8.27
N PRO A 180 19.91 27.22 -7.93
CA PRO A 180 19.70 28.28 -8.92
C PRO A 180 20.76 28.34 -10.01
N ASP A 181 22.02 28.12 -9.65
CA ASP A 181 23.18 28.21 -10.56
C ASP A 181 23.89 26.85 -10.74
N GLY A 182 23.21 25.74 -10.41
CA GLY A 182 23.76 24.38 -10.40
C GLY A 182 22.95 23.37 -11.19
N ASP A 183 23.41 22.12 -11.17
CA ASP A 183 22.73 21.01 -11.79
C ASP A 183 21.45 20.66 -11.03
N SER A 184 20.39 20.34 -11.76
CA SER A 184 19.18 19.77 -11.21
C SER A 184 19.17 18.24 -11.39
N SER A 185 18.61 17.53 -10.44
CA SER A 185 18.43 16.08 -10.50
C SER A 185 16.96 15.74 -10.30
N THR A 186 16.47 14.88 -11.17
CA THR A 186 15.08 14.40 -11.13
C THR A 186 15.07 12.89 -11.07
N ARG A 187 14.22 12.34 -10.18
CA ARG A 187 13.84 10.94 -10.16
C ARG A 187 12.34 10.85 -10.22
N LYS A 188 11.83 9.96 -11.07
CA LYS A 188 10.39 9.65 -11.19
C LYS A 188 10.22 8.16 -11.33
N GLN A 189 9.33 7.60 -10.52
CA GLN A 189 9.01 6.19 -10.57
C GLN A 189 7.49 5.99 -10.52
N LEU A 190 7.00 5.08 -11.35
CA LEU A 190 5.62 4.60 -11.34
C LEU A 190 5.66 3.07 -11.26
N THR A 191 5.07 2.53 -10.21
CA THR A 191 5.05 1.09 -9.97
C THR A 191 3.61 0.60 -9.88
N PHE A 192 3.32 -0.52 -10.55
CA PHE A 192 2.11 -1.31 -10.38
C PHE A 192 2.50 -2.69 -9.85
N ASP A 193 1.93 -3.08 -8.71
CA ASP A 193 2.09 -4.40 -8.10
C ASP A 193 0.71 -5.04 -8.00
N TYR A 194 0.45 -6.03 -8.85
CA TYR A 194 -0.79 -6.81 -8.84
C TYR A 194 -0.57 -8.14 -8.17
N ARG A 195 -1.45 -8.53 -7.25
CA ARG A 195 -1.42 -9.82 -6.56
C ARG A 195 -2.78 -10.46 -6.56
N ASN A 196 -2.81 -11.76 -6.86
CA ASN A 196 -3.95 -12.64 -6.70
C ASN A 196 -3.61 -13.71 -5.67
N GLN A 197 -4.37 -13.73 -4.57
CA GLN A 197 -4.21 -14.69 -3.48
C GLN A 197 -4.86 -16.02 -3.90
N LEU A 198 -4.04 -17.04 -4.21
CA LEU A 198 -4.51 -18.37 -4.61
C LEU A 198 -4.95 -19.20 -3.41
N THR A 199 -4.17 -19.10 -2.34
CA THR A 199 -4.45 -19.73 -1.06
C THR A 199 -4.11 -18.73 0.06
N PRO A 200 -4.48 -19.02 1.30
CA PRO A 200 -4.11 -18.18 2.45
C PRO A 200 -2.63 -17.80 2.53
N ARG A 201 -1.77 -18.69 2.06
CA ARG A 201 -0.33 -18.51 2.15
C ARG A 201 0.35 -18.18 0.83
N PHE A 202 -0.21 -18.57 -0.32
CA PHE A 202 0.40 -18.42 -1.63
C PHE A 202 -0.33 -17.41 -2.50
N PHE A 203 0.42 -16.60 -3.21
CA PHE A 203 -0.09 -15.65 -4.20
C PHE A 203 0.73 -15.71 -5.49
N VAL A 204 0.10 -15.35 -6.58
CA VAL A 204 0.75 -15.03 -7.86
C VAL A 204 0.52 -13.56 -8.17
N GLY A 205 1.37 -12.98 -8.98
CA GLY A 205 1.21 -11.58 -9.32
C GLY A 205 2.04 -11.14 -10.50
N GLY A 206 1.96 -9.85 -10.75
CA GLY A 206 2.75 -9.17 -11.77
C GLY A 206 3.23 -7.83 -11.26
N ILE A 207 4.40 -7.42 -11.73
CA ILE A 207 4.95 -6.09 -11.48
C ILE A 207 5.13 -5.37 -12.81
N PHE A 208 4.88 -4.07 -12.79
CA PHE A 208 5.22 -3.16 -13.87
C PHE A 208 5.83 -1.91 -13.24
N ASP A 209 7.01 -1.51 -13.71
CA ASP A 209 7.76 -0.40 -13.15
C ASP A 209 8.32 0.47 -14.27
N LEU A 210 8.15 1.77 -14.12
CA LEU A 210 8.76 2.81 -14.94
C LEU A 210 9.63 3.67 -14.05
N LEU A 211 10.92 3.77 -14.36
CA LEU A 211 11.89 4.57 -13.59
C LEU A 211 12.67 5.50 -14.52
N GLN A 212 12.72 6.77 -14.15
CA GLN A 212 13.66 7.78 -14.64
C GLN A 212 14.56 8.21 -13.48
N SER A 213 15.87 8.34 -13.70
CA SER A 213 16.83 8.83 -12.70
C SER A 213 17.99 9.54 -13.39
N ASP A 214 18.15 10.82 -13.11
CA ASP A 214 19.27 11.61 -13.63
C ASP A 214 20.59 11.16 -13.00
N GLN A 215 20.58 10.76 -11.72
CA GLN A 215 21.76 10.23 -11.03
C GLN A 215 22.31 8.97 -11.70
N GLN A 216 21.44 8.10 -12.19
CA GLN A 216 21.83 6.92 -12.95
C GLN A 216 21.94 7.19 -14.46
N SER A 217 21.81 8.44 -14.91
CA SER A 217 21.77 8.84 -16.32
C SER A 217 20.72 8.04 -17.13
N LEU A 218 19.66 7.64 -16.46
CA LEU A 218 18.63 6.76 -16.96
C LEU A 218 17.41 7.58 -17.40
N LYS A 219 17.21 7.70 -18.73
CA LYS A 219 16.03 8.38 -19.27
C LYS A 219 14.75 7.63 -19.01
N LEU A 220 14.80 6.31 -19.12
CA LEU A 220 13.65 5.44 -18.82
C LEU A 220 14.11 3.99 -18.71
N ARG A 221 13.73 3.37 -17.60
CA ARG A 221 13.73 1.90 -17.43
C ARG A 221 12.28 1.46 -17.36
N THR A 222 11.91 0.52 -18.22
CA THR A 222 10.63 -0.15 -18.17
C THR A 222 10.87 -1.60 -17.76
N SER A 223 10.26 -2.04 -16.68
CA SER A 223 10.36 -3.41 -16.19
C SER A 223 8.95 -4.01 -16.08
N ALA A 224 8.77 -5.22 -16.58
CA ALA A 224 7.52 -5.95 -16.47
C ALA A 224 7.80 -7.43 -16.21
N GLY A 225 7.05 -8.05 -15.32
CA GLY A 225 7.29 -9.45 -14.97
C GLY A 225 6.19 -10.11 -14.17
N GLY A 226 6.31 -11.44 -14.06
CA GLY A 226 5.45 -12.28 -13.25
C GLY A 226 6.18 -12.79 -12.02
N LEU A 227 5.42 -13.01 -10.95
CA LEU A 227 5.94 -13.51 -9.68
C LEU A 227 5.01 -14.50 -9.00
N ILE A 228 5.59 -15.36 -8.18
CA ILE A 228 4.92 -16.21 -7.22
C ILE A 228 5.50 -15.93 -5.84
N GLY A 229 4.65 -15.90 -4.83
CA GLY A 229 5.11 -15.59 -3.47
C GLY A 229 4.35 -16.33 -2.40
N ARG A 230 4.92 -16.22 -1.18
CA ARG A 230 4.36 -16.81 0.03
C ARG A 230 4.36 -15.81 1.17
N ASN A 231 3.22 -15.70 1.86
CA ASN A 231 3.13 -15.02 3.14
C ASN A 231 3.72 -15.94 4.22
N LEU A 232 4.88 -15.58 4.76
CA LEU A 232 5.56 -16.35 5.81
C LEU A 232 4.92 -16.10 7.17
N HIS A 233 4.56 -14.85 7.41
CA HIS A 233 3.88 -14.42 8.63
C HIS A 233 2.75 -13.46 8.27
N GLN A 234 1.60 -13.65 8.90
CA GLN A 234 0.46 -12.76 8.79
C GLN A 234 -0.27 -12.72 10.13
N SER A 235 -0.35 -11.52 10.70
CA SER A 235 -1.05 -11.27 11.95
C SER A 235 -1.82 -9.95 11.87
N GLU A 236 -2.53 -9.60 12.91
CA GLU A 236 -3.18 -8.28 13.04
C GLU A 236 -2.18 -7.11 12.99
N ARG A 237 -0.91 -7.38 13.34
CA ARG A 237 0.11 -6.34 13.55
C ARG A 237 1.23 -6.34 12.53
N SER A 238 1.40 -7.43 11.78
CA SER A 238 2.49 -7.51 10.81
C SER A 238 2.23 -8.54 9.71
N ARG A 239 2.85 -8.32 8.57
CA ARG A 239 2.89 -9.26 7.46
C ARG A 239 4.31 -9.29 6.90
N LEU A 240 4.83 -10.50 6.72
CA LEU A 240 6.08 -10.79 6.04
C LEU A 240 5.80 -11.70 4.85
N SER A 241 6.22 -11.28 3.68
CA SER A 241 6.05 -12.05 2.44
C SER A 241 7.38 -12.17 1.71
N ILE A 242 7.62 -13.32 1.11
CA ILE A 242 8.72 -13.53 0.16
C ILE A 242 8.14 -13.90 -1.20
N PHE A 243 8.84 -13.53 -2.26
CA PHE A 243 8.42 -13.85 -3.62
C PHE A 243 9.62 -13.95 -4.55
N GLY A 244 9.41 -14.66 -5.65
CA GLY A 244 10.38 -14.80 -6.73
C GLY A 244 9.67 -14.79 -8.08
N GLY A 245 10.42 -14.50 -9.14
CA GLY A 245 9.84 -14.39 -10.47
C GLY A 245 10.86 -14.11 -11.55
N ILE A 246 10.36 -13.68 -12.71
CA ILE A 246 11.15 -13.27 -13.86
C ILE A 246 10.61 -11.93 -14.37
N VAL A 247 11.52 -11.03 -14.70
CA VAL A 247 11.24 -9.66 -15.15
C VAL A 247 11.99 -9.39 -16.44
N ALA A 248 11.29 -8.91 -17.45
CA ALA A 248 11.89 -8.30 -18.63
C ALA A 248 12.10 -6.82 -18.37
N THR A 249 13.30 -6.32 -18.64
CA THR A 249 13.69 -4.93 -18.39
C THR A 249 14.23 -4.31 -19.68
N ARG A 250 13.70 -3.14 -20.05
CA ARG A 250 14.23 -2.34 -21.17
C ARG A 250 14.77 -1.03 -20.62
N GLU A 251 16.01 -0.72 -20.96
CA GLU A 251 16.71 0.47 -20.48
C GLU A 251 17.05 1.42 -21.64
N ASN A 252 16.84 2.72 -21.41
CA ASN A 252 17.20 3.79 -22.31
C ASN A 252 17.97 4.82 -21.51
N TYR A 253 19.24 4.97 -21.81
CA TYR A 253 20.15 5.90 -21.13
C TYR A 253 20.26 7.23 -21.86
N SER A 254 20.84 8.24 -21.19
CA SER A 254 21.15 9.53 -21.80
C SER A 254 22.10 9.35 -22.98
N ALA A 255 21.91 10.15 -24.03
CA ALA A 255 22.74 10.10 -25.23
C ALA A 255 24.24 10.35 -24.95
N ALA A 256 24.55 11.09 -23.89
CA ALA A 256 25.93 11.35 -23.44
C ALA A 256 26.69 10.06 -23.00
N ILE A 257 25.96 8.97 -22.73
CA ILE A 257 26.53 7.68 -22.31
C ILE A 257 26.87 6.79 -23.52
N GLY A 258 26.28 7.05 -24.68
CA GLY A 258 26.62 6.36 -25.94
C GLY A 258 26.21 4.88 -25.97
N ILE A 259 25.35 4.41 -25.07
CA ILE A 259 24.93 3.00 -25.00
C ILE A 259 23.62 2.81 -25.73
N PRO A 260 23.52 1.81 -26.62
CA PRO A 260 22.26 1.48 -27.26
C PRO A 260 21.23 0.95 -26.26
N LYS A 261 19.95 1.14 -26.59
CA LYS A 261 18.82 0.56 -25.85
C LYS A 261 19.02 -0.93 -25.73
N GLY A 262 19.00 -1.44 -24.50
CA GLY A 262 19.13 -2.86 -24.20
C GLY A 262 17.83 -3.43 -23.61
N THR A 263 17.55 -4.69 -23.91
CA THR A 263 16.53 -5.47 -23.20
C THR A 263 17.20 -6.60 -22.46
N ASN A 264 16.93 -6.71 -21.17
CA ASN A 264 17.48 -7.73 -20.29
C ASN A 264 16.35 -8.59 -19.72
N ALA A 265 16.65 -9.83 -19.47
CA ALA A 265 15.84 -10.69 -18.61
C ALA A 265 16.56 -10.84 -17.26
N ASP A 266 15.83 -10.62 -16.19
CA ASP A 266 16.34 -10.70 -14.83
C ASP A 266 15.50 -11.69 -14.02
N ALA A 267 16.13 -12.49 -13.17
CA ALA A 267 15.42 -13.16 -12.10
C ALA A 267 15.01 -12.12 -11.06
N LEU A 268 13.94 -12.38 -10.32
CA LEU A 268 13.45 -11.55 -9.24
C LEU A 268 13.43 -12.36 -7.96
N ALA A 269 14.03 -11.85 -6.90
CA ALA A 269 13.82 -12.31 -5.53
C ALA A 269 13.42 -11.09 -4.67
N GLY A 270 12.41 -11.24 -3.84
CA GLY A 270 11.93 -10.12 -3.06
C GLY A 270 11.36 -10.50 -1.69
N LEU A 271 11.34 -9.49 -0.82
CA LEU A 271 10.79 -9.56 0.52
C LEU A 271 10.00 -8.27 0.78
N ASP A 272 8.75 -8.42 1.26
CA ASP A 272 7.95 -7.31 1.75
C ASP A 272 7.64 -7.51 3.22
N PHE A 273 7.95 -6.52 4.02
CA PHE A 273 7.64 -6.45 5.44
C PHE A 273 6.76 -5.25 5.72
N ASN A 274 5.61 -5.50 6.35
CA ASN A 274 4.69 -4.45 6.78
C ASN A 274 4.40 -4.68 8.26
N THR A 275 4.61 -3.70 9.10
CA THR A 275 4.24 -3.78 10.50
C THR A 275 3.29 -2.65 10.90
N PHE A 276 2.32 -3.01 11.72
CA PHE A 276 1.31 -2.12 12.28
C PHE A 276 1.36 -2.16 13.82
N ARG A 277 2.55 -2.39 14.38
CA ARG A 277 2.72 -2.67 15.81
C ARG A 277 2.29 -1.55 16.72
N PHE A 278 2.30 -0.31 16.22
CA PHE A 278 1.92 0.86 17.01
C PHE A 278 0.59 1.43 16.51
N LYS A 279 -0.29 1.84 17.40
CA LYS A 279 -1.59 2.47 17.05
C LYS A 279 -1.43 3.71 16.17
N THR A 280 -0.26 4.32 16.21
CA THR A 280 0.07 5.57 15.53
C THR A 280 1.11 5.43 14.43
N THR A 281 1.73 4.25 14.27
CA THR A 281 2.90 4.08 13.40
C THR A 281 2.71 2.94 12.42
N ASP A 282 3.00 3.17 11.15
CA ASP A 282 3.04 2.17 10.08
C ASP A 282 4.45 2.11 9.51
N ILE A 283 4.98 0.91 9.33
CA ILE A 283 6.24 0.67 8.61
C ILE A 283 5.95 -0.23 7.42
N ARG A 284 6.41 0.16 6.25
CA ARG A 284 6.40 -0.65 5.03
C ARG A 284 7.80 -0.71 4.50
N SER A 285 8.36 -1.91 4.35
CA SER A 285 9.68 -2.11 3.80
C SER A 285 9.62 -3.15 2.69
N GLY A 286 10.25 -2.85 1.58
CA GLY A 286 10.38 -3.71 0.41
C GLY A 286 11.83 -3.88 0.03
N PHE A 287 12.21 -5.09 -0.30
CA PHE A 287 13.53 -5.42 -0.81
C PHE A 287 13.37 -6.28 -2.05
N ARG A 288 14.00 -5.90 -3.15
CA ARG A 288 13.96 -6.61 -4.42
C ARG A 288 15.35 -6.71 -5.00
N LEU A 289 15.73 -7.93 -5.36
CA LEU A 289 16.99 -8.27 -6.00
C LEU A 289 16.72 -8.77 -7.40
N PHE A 290 17.48 -8.26 -8.37
CA PHE A 290 17.35 -8.60 -9.79
C PHE A 290 18.70 -9.08 -10.35
N PRO A 291 19.08 -10.36 -10.14
CA PRO A 291 20.20 -10.96 -10.85
C PRO A 291 19.88 -11.05 -12.34
N SER A 292 20.75 -10.48 -13.20
CA SER A 292 20.51 -10.51 -14.64
C SER A 292 20.79 -11.89 -15.21
N LEU A 293 19.85 -12.41 -15.99
CA LEU A 293 19.97 -13.66 -16.73
C LEU A 293 20.67 -13.46 -18.08
N THR A 294 20.65 -12.25 -18.60
CA THR A 294 21.21 -11.91 -19.93
C THR A 294 22.57 -11.22 -19.85
N THR A 295 22.88 -10.56 -18.72
CA THR A 295 24.16 -9.88 -18.49
C THR A 295 24.89 -10.55 -17.33
N PRO A 296 25.84 -11.47 -17.58
CA PRO A 296 26.50 -12.24 -16.52
C PRO A 296 27.11 -11.37 -15.43
N GLY A 297 26.79 -11.66 -14.16
CA GLY A 297 27.31 -10.98 -12.99
C GLY A 297 26.78 -9.55 -12.77
N ARG A 298 25.79 -9.08 -13.54
CA ARG A 298 25.02 -7.86 -13.20
C ARG A 298 23.95 -8.19 -12.20
N MET A 299 23.86 -7.40 -11.16
CA MET A 299 22.87 -7.49 -10.11
C MET A 299 22.34 -6.09 -9.81
N ARG A 300 21.03 -5.95 -9.79
CA ARG A 300 20.35 -4.72 -9.37
C ARG A 300 19.63 -4.97 -8.06
N LEU A 301 19.57 -3.94 -7.23
CA LEU A 301 18.89 -3.95 -5.94
C LEU A 301 17.93 -2.77 -5.90
N GLN A 302 16.74 -2.99 -5.37
CA GLN A 302 15.81 -1.94 -4.96
C GLN A 302 15.44 -2.19 -3.51
N ALA A 303 15.64 -1.21 -2.65
CA ALA A 303 15.18 -1.21 -1.27
C ALA A 303 14.35 0.02 -1.01
N THR A 304 13.21 -0.14 -0.38
CA THR A 304 12.32 0.96 0.02
C THR A 304 11.89 0.75 1.46
N SER A 305 11.75 1.83 2.22
CA SER A 305 11.18 1.78 3.56
C SER A 305 10.42 3.06 3.85
N ASP A 306 9.14 2.93 4.17
CA ASP A 306 8.27 4.04 4.55
C ASP A 306 7.87 3.88 6.01
N LEU A 307 8.12 4.92 6.79
CA LEU A 307 7.68 5.04 8.18
C LEU A 307 6.66 6.18 8.26
N HIS A 308 5.43 5.89 8.63
CA HIS A 308 4.38 6.87 8.83
C HIS A 308 4.05 6.98 10.31
N ILE A 309 4.14 8.18 10.86
CA ILE A 309 3.79 8.49 12.25
C ILE A 309 2.58 9.39 12.26
N LYS A 310 1.45 8.89 12.75
CA LYS A 310 0.20 9.65 12.82
C LYS A 310 0.35 10.86 13.74
N VAL A 311 -0.02 12.03 13.24
CA VAL A 311 -0.05 13.29 13.99
C VAL A 311 -1.47 13.57 14.49
N VAL A 312 -2.42 13.76 13.59
CA VAL A 312 -3.82 14.03 13.92
C VAL A 312 -4.73 13.51 12.79
N LYS A 313 -5.83 12.85 13.15
CA LYS A 313 -6.80 12.28 12.19
C LYS A 313 -6.11 11.40 11.13
N ASP A 314 -6.15 11.82 9.87
CA ASP A 314 -5.54 11.14 8.74
C ASP A 314 -4.23 11.78 8.30
N LEU A 315 -3.80 12.85 9.00
CA LEU A 315 -2.52 13.51 8.81
C LEU A 315 -1.41 12.76 9.54
N TYR A 316 -0.27 12.57 8.89
CA TYR A 316 0.90 11.90 9.46
C TYR A 316 2.21 12.51 8.97
N TRP A 317 3.28 12.29 9.73
CA TRP A 317 4.64 12.46 9.24
C TRP A 317 5.10 11.19 8.54
N GLY A 318 5.65 11.35 7.33
CA GLY A 318 6.27 10.33 6.53
C GLY A 318 7.79 10.46 6.55
N PHE A 319 8.48 9.33 6.66
CA PHE A 319 9.91 9.21 6.40
C PHE A 319 10.07 8.16 5.34
N HIS A 320 10.70 8.55 4.22
CA HIS A 320 10.86 7.71 3.05
C HIS A 320 12.33 7.46 2.81
N PHE A 321 12.66 6.19 2.64
CA PHE A 321 13.97 5.74 2.23
C PHE A 321 13.84 4.95 0.95
N TYR A 322 14.69 5.22 -0.02
CA TYR A 322 14.90 4.33 -1.16
C TYR A 322 16.38 4.19 -1.50
N GLU A 323 16.73 3.06 -2.08
CA GLU A 323 18.02 2.73 -2.65
C GLU A 323 17.78 1.97 -3.95
N ASN A 324 18.40 2.44 -5.04
CA ASN A 324 18.48 1.75 -6.32
C ASN A 324 19.95 1.53 -6.67
N PHE A 325 20.42 0.31 -6.56
CA PHE A 325 21.78 -0.07 -6.84
C PHE A 325 21.87 -0.89 -8.14
N ASP A 326 22.92 -0.65 -8.93
CA ASP A 326 23.30 -1.45 -10.10
C ASP A 326 24.79 -1.77 -10.04
N SER A 327 25.14 -3.06 -9.95
CA SER A 327 26.54 -3.49 -9.85
C SER A 327 27.37 -3.24 -11.09
N LYS A 328 26.72 -3.20 -12.27
CA LYS A 328 27.34 -2.99 -13.58
C LYS A 328 26.56 -1.93 -14.38
N PRO A 329 26.51 -0.67 -13.90
CA PRO A 329 25.89 0.38 -14.67
C PRO A 329 26.73 0.70 -15.91
N PRO A 330 26.16 1.34 -16.93
CA PRO A 330 26.92 1.87 -18.04
C PRO A 330 28.05 2.81 -17.60
N VAL A 331 29.08 2.92 -18.41
CA VAL A 331 30.19 3.86 -18.18
C VAL A 331 29.63 5.28 -17.98
N ARG A 332 30.05 5.96 -16.92
CA ARG A 332 29.58 7.30 -16.48
C ARG A 332 28.18 7.35 -15.83
N ALA A 333 27.49 6.25 -15.69
CA ALA A 333 26.25 6.21 -14.90
C ALA A 333 26.55 5.90 -13.42
N GLY A 334 25.79 6.52 -12.51
CA GLY A 334 25.91 6.24 -11.07
C GLY A 334 25.51 4.80 -10.74
N LYS A 335 26.23 4.17 -9.81
CA LYS A 335 25.88 2.84 -9.29
C LYS A 335 24.70 2.90 -8.34
N ASN A 336 24.66 3.92 -7.53
CA ASN A 336 23.68 4.13 -6.47
C ASN A 336 22.80 5.34 -6.78
N ASP A 337 21.55 5.24 -6.40
CA ASP A 337 20.58 6.33 -6.33
C ASP A 337 19.82 6.15 -5.01
N LEU A 338 20.24 6.91 -3.98
CA LEU A 338 19.78 6.78 -2.60
C LEU A 338 19.18 8.10 -2.14
N SER A 339 18.04 8.03 -1.46
CA SER A 339 17.45 9.17 -0.77
C SER A 339 16.87 8.78 0.58
N LEU A 340 16.94 9.72 1.49
CA LEU A 340 16.21 9.73 2.76
C LEU A 340 15.50 11.06 2.88
N SER A 341 14.20 11.05 3.02
CA SER A 341 13.39 12.26 3.05
C SER A 341 12.31 12.20 4.11
N ALA A 342 11.84 13.38 4.52
CA ALA A 342 10.70 13.56 5.42
C ALA A 342 9.58 14.30 4.69
N SER A 343 8.35 13.94 4.99
CA SER A 343 7.15 14.47 4.34
C SER A 343 6.02 14.68 5.35
N LEU A 344 5.02 15.46 4.95
CA LEU A 344 3.70 15.51 5.56
C LEU A 344 2.72 14.83 4.62
N GLY A 345 1.97 13.86 5.13
CA GLY A 345 1.10 13.05 4.31
C GLY A 345 -0.33 12.95 4.83
N TRP A 346 -1.24 12.64 3.91
CA TRP A 346 -2.66 12.42 4.17
C TRP A 346 -3.08 11.04 3.70
N LYS A 347 -3.86 10.30 4.54
CA LYS A 347 -4.50 9.01 4.21
C LYS A 347 -5.97 9.20 3.91
N PHE A 348 -6.47 8.49 2.87
CA PHE A 348 -7.88 8.49 2.46
C PHE A 348 -8.41 7.06 2.24
#